data_1945ed112c552dc83e7642836de1e953
#
_entry.id   1945ed112c552dc83e7642836de1e953
#
_cell.length_a   1.000
_cell.length_b   1.000
_cell.length_c   1.000
_cell.angle_alpha   90.00
_cell.angle_beta   90.00
_cell.angle_gamma   90.00
#
_symmetry.space_group_name_H-M   'P 1'
#
loop_
_entity.id
_entity.type
_entity.pdbx_description
1 polymer ?
#
loop_
_entity_poly.entity_id
_entity_poly.type
_entity_poly.pdbx_seq_one_letter_code
_entity_poly.pdbx_strand_id
1 'polypeptide(L)'
;MTSNPEDLSLPRILCLHGGGVTGAIFRAQFRSFLRALDTKFRFVFVDAPFFCDEGVGVAPVYSDWGPFRRWFRWLPTHDEIDPDSCVYEIEYAIQRAMDDDKGTGPWVGLLGFSQGAKLVASILYEQQLCLDQGEKTSNWQFAVILAGRAPLVSLSAKTEGQPWMQSAGGLADGVDLDAIKGHDDLKLRLPTIHVHGLQDPGLHLHRRLVNDYCAPGSTTLIEWDGNHRIPLKKADVDKVVEAILKVAADRGS
;
A
#
# COMPACT_ATOMS: atom_id res chain seq x y z
N MET A 1 14.20 30.82 1.91
CA MET A 1 14.69 29.46 2.21
C MET A 1 14.95 28.82 0.86
N THR A 2 16.21 28.67 0.50
CA THR A 2 16.61 27.99 -0.73
C THR A 2 16.23 26.52 -0.58
N SER A 3 15.30 26.03 -1.42
CA SER A 3 15.05 24.60 -1.55
C SER A 3 16.37 23.93 -1.90
N ASN A 4 16.84 23.03 -1.04
CA ASN A 4 17.93 22.14 -1.41
C ASN A 4 17.53 21.43 -2.71
N PRO A 5 18.39 21.35 -3.73
CA PRO A 5 18.06 20.60 -4.92
C PRO A 5 17.72 19.16 -4.49
N GLU A 6 16.60 18.65 -5.03
CA GLU A 6 16.10 17.32 -4.73
C GLU A 6 17.20 16.30 -5.08
N ASP A 7 17.65 15.53 -4.08
CA ASP A 7 18.66 14.49 -4.32
C ASP A 7 18.01 13.31 -5.06
N LEU A 8 18.32 13.20 -6.33
CA LEU A 8 17.77 12.16 -7.21
C LEU A 8 18.39 10.78 -6.97
N SER A 9 19.49 10.69 -6.22
CA SER A 9 20.17 9.42 -5.92
C SER A 9 19.59 8.68 -4.71
N LEU A 10 18.69 9.30 -3.95
CA LEU A 10 18.07 8.68 -2.79
C LEU A 10 17.30 7.41 -3.17
N PRO A 11 17.30 6.38 -2.29
CA PRO A 11 16.42 5.22 -2.43
C PRO A 11 14.96 5.64 -2.59
N ARG A 12 14.22 4.96 -3.46
CA ARG A 12 12.84 5.33 -3.83
C ARG A 12 11.80 4.46 -3.15
N ILE A 13 10.72 5.10 -2.68
CA ILE A 13 9.53 4.44 -2.14
C ILE A 13 8.34 4.78 -3.03
N LEU A 14 7.66 3.76 -3.55
CA LEU A 14 6.45 3.91 -4.35
C LEU A 14 5.24 4.04 -3.42
N CYS A 15 4.40 5.06 -3.65
CA CYS A 15 3.30 5.43 -2.75
C CYS A 15 1.94 5.28 -3.44
N LEU A 16 1.09 4.39 -2.93
CA LEU A 16 -0.22 4.07 -3.46
C LEU A 16 -1.33 4.60 -2.53
N HIS A 17 -2.16 5.49 -3.06
CA HIS A 17 -3.20 6.19 -2.30
C HIS A 17 -4.42 5.33 -1.97
N GLY A 18 -5.28 5.80 -1.08
CA GLY A 18 -6.58 5.20 -0.77
C GLY A 18 -7.61 5.39 -1.89
N GLY A 19 -8.72 4.66 -1.83
CA GLY A 19 -9.83 4.87 -2.77
C GLY A 19 -10.49 6.24 -2.59
N GLY A 20 -10.87 6.88 -3.70
CA GLY A 20 -11.52 8.19 -3.69
C GLY A 20 -10.61 9.38 -3.42
N VAL A 21 -9.31 9.24 -3.65
CA VAL A 21 -8.31 10.32 -3.57
C VAL A 21 -7.38 10.27 -4.79
N THR A 22 -6.32 11.08 -4.79
CA THR A 22 -5.27 11.10 -5.81
C THR A 22 -3.89 10.98 -5.15
N GLY A 23 -2.86 10.72 -5.92
CA GLY A 23 -1.46 10.75 -5.44
C GLY A 23 -1.09 12.11 -4.84
N ALA A 24 -1.58 13.20 -5.44
CA ALA A 24 -1.36 14.56 -4.92
C ALA A 24 -2.00 14.76 -3.54
N ILE A 25 -3.24 14.29 -3.35
CA ILE A 25 -3.92 14.34 -2.04
C ILE A 25 -3.17 13.47 -1.03
N PHE A 26 -2.77 12.26 -1.41
CA PHE A 26 -2.02 11.38 -0.52
C PHE A 26 -0.69 12.01 -0.10
N ARG A 27 0.04 12.63 -1.03
CA ARG A 27 1.26 13.40 -0.72
C ARG A 27 0.99 14.51 0.31
N ALA A 28 -0.10 15.27 0.14
CA ALA A 28 -0.49 16.32 1.07
C ALA A 28 -0.85 15.77 2.46
N GLN A 29 -1.55 14.64 2.53
CA GLN A 29 -1.87 13.95 3.78
C GLN A 29 -0.61 13.39 4.47
N PHE A 30 0.38 12.94 3.71
CA PHE A 30 1.62 12.34 4.18
C PHE A 30 2.72 13.36 4.53
N ARG A 31 2.45 14.66 4.46
CA ARG A 31 3.43 15.75 4.62
C ARG A 31 4.29 15.71 5.89
N SER A 32 3.76 15.19 7.01
CA SER A 32 4.51 15.08 8.28
C SER A 32 5.63 14.04 8.18
N PHE A 33 5.39 12.95 7.48
CA PHE A 33 6.37 11.91 7.18
C PHE A 33 7.40 12.39 6.16
N LEU A 34 6.97 13.10 5.12
CA LEU A 34 7.88 13.66 4.12
C LEU A 34 8.92 14.57 4.79
N ARG A 35 8.51 15.45 5.71
CA ARG A 35 9.44 16.33 6.45
C ARG A 35 10.48 15.56 7.28
N ALA A 36 10.16 14.34 7.71
CA ALA A 36 11.04 13.52 8.53
C ALA A 36 11.95 12.61 7.71
N LEU A 37 11.55 12.30 6.47
CA LEU A 37 12.19 11.26 5.65
C LEU A 37 12.72 11.76 4.28
N ASP A 38 12.49 13.03 3.90
CA ASP A 38 12.87 13.60 2.59
C ASP A 38 14.37 13.63 2.30
N THR A 39 15.20 13.53 3.34
CA THR A 39 16.67 13.40 3.23
C THR A 39 17.15 11.95 3.19
N LYS A 40 16.26 10.99 3.29
CA LYS A 40 16.54 9.54 3.34
C LYS A 40 15.96 8.79 2.16
N PHE A 41 14.78 9.20 1.71
CA PHE A 41 14.06 8.53 0.62
C PHE A 41 13.42 9.55 -0.31
N ARG A 42 13.32 9.15 -1.57
CA ARG A 42 12.48 9.81 -2.57
C ARG A 42 11.13 9.09 -2.64
N PHE A 43 10.04 9.84 -2.42
CA PHE A 43 8.67 9.30 -2.44
C PHE A 43 7.99 9.62 -3.78
N VAL A 44 7.53 8.60 -4.48
CA VAL A 44 6.85 8.69 -5.77
C VAL A 44 5.38 8.31 -5.59
N PHE A 45 4.49 9.28 -5.76
CA PHE A 45 3.04 9.11 -5.55
C PHE A 45 2.35 8.82 -6.87
N VAL A 46 1.70 7.67 -6.95
CA VAL A 46 1.05 7.16 -8.16
C VAL A 46 -0.44 7.46 -8.13
N ASP A 47 -1.00 7.88 -9.25
CA ASP A 47 -2.45 7.95 -9.43
C ASP A 47 -3.00 6.61 -9.90
N ALA A 48 -4.04 6.13 -9.22
CA ALA A 48 -4.74 4.91 -9.60
C ALA A 48 -5.44 5.05 -10.97
N PRO A 49 -5.67 3.95 -11.70
CA PRO A 49 -6.17 4.02 -13.08
C PRO A 49 -7.64 4.42 -13.19
N PHE A 50 -8.51 4.01 -12.26
CA PHE A 50 -9.95 4.14 -12.41
C PHE A 50 -10.51 5.37 -11.72
N PHE A 51 -11.45 6.07 -12.37
CA PHE A 51 -12.17 7.18 -11.79
C PHE A 51 -13.25 6.72 -10.80
N CYS A 52 -13.54 7.55 -9.82
CA CYS A 52 -14.63 7.34 -8.86
C CYS A 52 -15.02 8.65 -8.18
N ASP A 53 -16.03 8.61 -7.34
CA ASP A 53 -16.41 9.71 -6.46
C ASP A 53 -15.38 9.91 -5.34
N GLU A 54 -15.47 11.05 -4.64
CA GLU A 54 -14.61 11.37 -3.51
C GLU A 54 -14.73 10.35 -2.38
N GLY A 55 -13.59 10.03 -1.77
CA GLY A 55 -13.52 9.14 -0.64
C GLY A 55 -13.92 9.79 0.68
N VAL A 56 -14.16 8.96 1.70
CA VAL A 56 -14.49 9.43 3.05
C VAL A 56 -13.35 10.30 3.61
N GLY A 57 -13.70 11.50 4.09
CA GLY A 57 -12.74 12.44 4.71
C GLY A 57 -11.92 13.27 3.72
N VAL A 58 -12.29 13.27 2.45
CA VAL A 58 -11.74 14.17 1.42
C VAL A 58 -12.33 15.57 1.59
N ALA A 59 -13.67 15.65 1.69
CA ALA A 59 -14.36 16.92 1.95
C ALA A 59 -14.10 17.44 3.40
N PRO A 60 -14.07 18.76 3.61
CA PRO A 60 -14.13 19.82 2.59
C PRO A 60 -12.75 20.22 2.04
N VAL A 61 -11.67 19.66 2.57
CA VAL A 61 -10.30 20.17 2.34
C VAL A 61 -9.81 19.92 0.91
N TYR A 62 -10.20 18.80 0.32
CA TYR A 62 -9.68 18.32 -0.97
C TYR A 62 -10.77 18.14 -2.04
N SER A 63 -12.00 18.63 -1.83
CA SER A 63 -13.10 18.42 -2.78
C SER A 63 -12.79 18.95 -4.19
N ASP A 64 -12.03 20.02 -4.30
CA ASP A 64 -11.64 20.62 -5.59
C ASP A 64 -10.40 19.96 -6.23
N TRP A 65 -9.84 18.89 -5.60
CA TRP A 65 -8.63 18.22 -6.08
C TRP A 65 -8.93 16.98 -6.95
N GLY A 66 -10.17 16.82 -7.39
CA GLY A 66 -10.54 15.77 -8.35
C GLY A 66 -9.93 15.98 -9.75
N PRO A 67 -10.14 15.02 -10.65
CA PRO A 67 -10.96 13.83 -10.48
C PRO A 67 -10.34 12.79 -9.55
N PHE A 68 -11.18 12.16 -8.71
CA PHE A 68 -10.72 11.16 -7.76
C PHE A 68 -10.58 9.79 -8.41
N ARG A 69 -9.81 8.91 -7.77
CA ARG A 69 -9.39 7.65 -8.36
C ARG A 69 -9.43 6.48 -7.38
N ARG A 70 -9.49 5.27 -7.95
CA ARG A 70 -9.48 3.99 -7.25
C ARG A 70 -8.56 2.98 -7.94
N TRP A 71 -8.05 2.03 -7.16
CA TRP A 71 -7.22 0.95 -7.69
C TRP A 71 -8.05 -0.21 -8.22
N PHE A 72 -9.11 -0.58 -7.49
CA PHE A 72 -10.03 -1.67 -7.83
C PHE A 72 -11.42 -1.38 -7.27
N ARG A 73 -12.38 -2.25 -7.60
CA ARG A 73 -13.76 -2.13 -7.17
C ARG A 73 -13.90 -2.35 -5.66
N TRP A 74 -14.64 -1.50 -4.93
CA TRP A 74 -14.97 -1.70 -3.52
C TRP A 74 -16.40 -1.34 -3.15
N LEU A 75 -17.18 -0.76 -4.07
CA LEU A 75 -18.61 -0.48 -3.91
C LEU A 75 -19.40 -1.21 -5.00
N PRO A 76 -20.62 -1.70 -4.69
CA PRO A 76 -21.49 -2.30 -5.71
C PRO A 76 -21.83 -1.36 -6.87
N THR A 77 -21.83 -0.04 -6.60
CA THR A 77 -22.10 1.01 -7.58
C THR A 77 -20.95 1.29 -8.55
N HIS A 78 -19.76 0.77 -8.27
CA HIS A 78 -18.63 0.88 -9.19
C HIS A 78 -18.81 -0.07 -10.37
N ASP A 79 -18.43 0.38 -11.56
CA ASP A 79 -18.44 -0.45 -12.76
C ASP A 79 -17.66 -1.75 -12.53
N GLU A 80 -18.18 -2.82 -13.11
CA GLU A 80 -17.51 -4.10 -13.20
C GLU A 80 -16.33 -3.98 -14.16
N ILE A 81 -15.20 -4.57 -13.77
CA ILE A 81 -13.97 -4.58 -14.55
C ILE A 81 -13.55 -6.02 -14.66
N ASP A 82 -13.19 -6.45 -15.85
CA ASP A 82 -12.56 -7.74 -16.04
C ASP A 82 -11.28 -7.84 -15.19
N PRO A 83 -11.05 -8.94 -14.45
CA PRO A 83 -9.93 -9.06 -13.54
C PRO A 83 -8.56 -8.82 -14.19
N ASP A 84 -8.31 -9.42 -15.36
CA ASP A 84 -7.05 -9.27 -16.07
C ASP A 84 -6.84 -7.82 -16.55
N SER A 85 -7.91 -7.20 -17.06
CA SER A 85 -7.90 -5.78 -17.43
C SER A 85 -7.63 -4.89 -16.22
N CYS A 86 -8.19 -5.21 -15.06
CA CYS A 86 -7.96 -4.46 -13.82
C CYS A 86 -6.48 -4.55 -13.39
N VAL A 87 -5.90 -5.74 -13.41
CA VAL A 87 -4.48 -5.97 -13.09
C VAL A 87 -3.59 -5.21 -14.08
N TYR A 88 -3.85 -5.34 -15.38
CA TYR A 88 -3.10 -4.65 -16.41
C TYR A 88 -3.07 -3.13 -16.21
N GLU A 89 -4.22 -2.51 -15.96
CA GLU A 89 -4.32 -1.06 -15.75
C GLU A 89 -3.59 -0.62 -14.47
N ILE A 90 -3.64 -1.42 -13.41
CA ILE A 90 -2.89 -1.17 -12.17
C ILE A 90 -1.38 -1.22 -12.44
N GLU A 91 -0.90 -2.28 -13.09
CA GLU A 91 0.51 -2.45 -13.42
C GLU A 91 1.01 -1.35 -14.35
N TYR A 92 0.21 -1.00 -15.36
CA TYR A 92 0.52 0.09 -16.27
C TYR A 92 0.65 1.44 -15.56
N ALA A 93 -0.28 1.77 -14.66
CA ALA A 93 -0.22 3.01 -13.88
C ALA A 93 1.03 3.06 -12.98
N ILE A 94 1.38 1.95 -12.35
CA ILE A 94 2.57 1.83 -11.50
C ILE A 94 3.84 1.96 -12.35
N GLN A 95 3.96 1.18 -13.43
CA GLN A 95 5.14 1.18 -14.30
C GLN A 95 5.37 2.56 -14.91
N ARG A 96 4.30 3.19 -15.41
CA ARG A 96 4.38 4.54 -15.96
C ARG A 96 4.90 5.55 -14.94
N ALA A 97 4.41 5.51 -13.70
CA ALA A 97 4.90 6.42 -12.66
C ALA A 97 6.37 6.17 -12.30
N MET A 98 6.81 4.91 -12.36
CA MET A 98 8.21 4.55 -12.16
C MET A 98 9.10 5.04 -13.30
N ASP A 99 8.63 4.96 -14.53
CA ASP A 99 9.36 5.40 -15.74
C ASP A 99 9.43 6.93 -15.84
N ASP A 100 8.37 7.63 -15.43
CA ASP A 100 8.29 9.11 -15.46
C ASP A 100 9.12 9.74 -14.31
N ASP A 101 9.49 8.97 -13.28
CA ASP A 101 10.29 9.49 -12.16
C ASP A 101 11.75 9.69 -12.54
N LYS A 102 12.27 10.88 -12.23
CA LYS A 102 13.65 11.28 -12.55
C LYS A 102 14.69 10.76 -11.57
N GLY A 103 14.27 10.13 -10.47
CA GLY A 103 15.18 9.56 -9.49
C GLY A 103 16.05 8.46 -10.08
N THR A 104 17.30 8.39 -9.64
CA THR A 104 18.30 7.40 -10.08
C THR A 104 18.62 6.35 -9.02
N GLY A 105 18.19 6.59 -7.78
CA GLY A 105 18.36 5.62 -6.69
C GLY A 105 17.52 4.36 -6.88
N PRO A 106 17.83 3.27 -6.18
CA PRO A 106 17.09 2.01 -6.28
C PRO A 106 15.65 2.15 -5.76
N TRP A 107 14.73 1.36 -6.32
CA TRP A 107 13.41 1.15 -5.74
C TRP A 107 13.55 0.17 -4.56
N VAL A 108 13.22 0.61 -3.34
CA VAL A 108 13.45 -0.19 -2.13
C VAL A 108 12.18 -0.52 -1.37
N GLY A 109 11.17 0.33 -1.40
CA GLY A 109 9.98 0.14 -0.57
C GLY A 109 8.68 0.49 -1.26
N LEU A 110 7.63 -0.09 -0.72
CA LEU A 110 6.24 0.22 -1.04
C LEU A 110 5.59 0.92 0.15
N LEU A 111 4.72 1.87 -0.11
CA LEU A 111 3.93 2.53 0.93
C LEU A 111 2.50 2.70 0.44
N GLY A 112 1.53 2.28 1.21
CA GLY A 112 0.14 2.40 0.83
C GLY A 112 -0.76 2.85 1.96
N PHE A 113 -1.88 3.51 1.60
CA PHE A 113 -2.95 3.84 2.53
C PHE A 113 -4.26 3.19 2.10
N SER A 114 -4.99 2.56 3.03
CA SER A 114 -6.31 2.00 2.80
C SER A 114 -6.34 1.01 1.61
N GLN A 115 -6.98 1.36 0.50
CA GLN A 115 -7.00 0.55 -0.72
C GLN A 115 -5.59 0.37 -1.30
N GLY A 116 -4.77 1.44 -1.35
CA GLY A 116 -3.36 1.34 -1.73
C GLY A 116 -2.54 0.48 -0.77
N ALA A 117 -2.87 0.47 0.52
CA ALA A 117 -2.20 -0.40 1.50
C ALA A 117 -2.48 -1.89 1.26
N LYS A 118 -3.73 -2.24 0.91
CA LYS A 118 -4.07 -3.59 0.46
C LYS A 118 -3.27 -3.97 -0.78
N LEU A 119 -3.18 -3.05 -1.75
CA LEU A 119 -2.47 -3.30 -3.00
C LEU A 119 -0.97 -3.49 -2.79
N VAL A 120 -0.30 -2.67 -1.97
CA VAL A 120 1.15 -2.86 -1.71
C VAL A 120 1.43 -4.18 -1.00
N ALA A 121 0.55 -4.61 -0.09
CA ALA A 121 0.66 -5.93 0.54
C ALA A 121 0.52 -7.06 -0.49
N SER A 122 -0.41 -6.91 -1.45
CA SER A 122 -0.63 -7.88 -2.53
C SER A 122 0.56 -7.93 -3.50
N ILE A 123 1.14 -6.78 -3.88
CA ILE A 123 2.34 -6.72 -4.72
C ILE A 123 3.54 -7.40 -4.03
N LEU A 124 3.72 -7.16 -2.73
CA LEU A 124 4.80 -7.77 -1.98
C LEU A 124 4.60 -9.29 -1.85
N TYR A 125 3.35 -9.73 -1.69
CA TYR A 125 2.99 -11.15 -1.68
C TYR A 125 3.26 -11.83 -3.03
N GLU A 126 2.89 -11.19 -4.13
CA GLU A 126 3.16 -11.69 -5.49
C GLU A 126 4.67 -11.81 -5.75
N GLN A 127 5.46 -10.78 -5.35
CA GLN A 127 6.92 -10.86 -5.41
C GLN A 127 7.46 -12.08 -4.67
N GLN A 128 6.96 -12.35 -3.46
CA GLN A 128 7.37 -13.51 -2.68
C GLN A 128 7.08 -14.82 -3.41
N LEU A 129 5.90 -14.99 -3.99
CA LEU A 129 5.54 -16.20 -4.74
C LEU A 129 6.46 -16.41 -5.95
N CYS A 130 6.82 -15.34 -6.66
CA CYS A 130 7.78 -15.42 -7.76
C CYS A 130 9.18 -15.85 -7.26
N LEU A 131 9.64 -15.26 -6.14
CA LEU A 131 10.93 -15.62 -5.54
C LEU A 131 10.97 -17.10 -5.09
N ASP A 132 9.88 -17.60 -4.49
CA ASP A 132 9.77 -19.00 -4.08
C ASP A 132 9.85 -19.99 -5.26
N GLN A 133 9.44 -19.54 -6.45
CA GLN A 133 9.51 -20.31 -7.69
C GLN A 133 10.80 -20.08 -8.48
N GLY A 134 11.71 -19.23 -7.97
CA GLY A 134 12.97 -18.89 -8.65
C GLY A 134 12.78 -18.02 -9.89
N GLU A 135 11.64 -17.31 -9.99
CA GLU A 135 11.33 -16.45 -11.10
C GLU A 135 11.90 -15.03 -10.91
N LYS A 136 12.14 -14.37 -12.03
CA LYS A 136 12.50 -12.94 -12.03
C LYS A 136 11.30 -12.11 -11.59
N THR A 137 11.52 -11.19 -10.65
CA THR A 137 10.48 -10.30 -10.13
C THR A 137 11.08 -8.95 -9.71
N SER A 138 10.24 -8.06 -9.20
CA SER A 138 10.66 -6.83 -8.51
C SER A 138 11.54 -7.15 -7.29
N ASN A 139 12.18 -6.12 -6.74
CA ASN A 139 13.08 -6.27 -5.58
C ASN A 139 12.67 -5.32 -4.43
N TRP A 140 11.38 -5.30 -4.12
CA TRP A 140 10.89 -4.56 -2.96
C TRP A 140 11.43 -5.18 -1.67
N GLN A 141 12.04 -4.36 -0.84
CA GLN A 141 12.69 -4.79 0.40
C GLN A 141 11.71 -4.84 1.58
N PHE A 142 10.70 -3.95 1.56
CA PHE A 142 9.67 -3.84 2.61
C PHE A 142 8.42 -3.11 2.11
N ALA A 143 7.34 -3.19 2.90
CA ALA A 143 6.16 -2.38 2.67
C ALA A 143 5.67 -1.68 3.96
N VAL A 144 5.15 -0.44 3.82
CA VAL A 144 4.45 0.32 4.86
C VAL A 144 2.95 0.30 4.56
N ILE A 145 2.18 -0.28 5.44
CA ILE A 145 0.76 -0.62 5.26
C ILE A 145 -0.07 0.21 6.24
N LEU A 146 -0.52 1.39 5.79
CA LEU A 146 -1.34 2.29 6.60
C LEU A 146 -2.81 1.94 6.43
N ALA A 147 -3.48 1.49 7.49
CA ALA A 147 -4.88 1.06 7.49
C ALA A 147 -5.23 0.02 6.41
N GLY A 148 -4.31 -0.91 6.12
CA GLY A 148 -4.53 -1.99 5.15
C GLY A 148 -5.45 -3.07 5.70
N ARG A 149 -6.31 -3.63 4.83
CA ARG A 149 -7.35 -4.60 5.20
C ARG A 149 -7.17 -5.92 4.46
N ALA A 150 -7.42 -7.04 5.17
CA ALA A 150 -7.71 -8.31 4.50
C ALA A 150 -9.02 -8.21 3.70
N PRO A 151 -9.19 -9.04 2.64
CA PRO A 151 -8.21 -9.94 2.03
C PRO A 151 -7.17 -9.21 1.19
N LEU A 152 -6.12 -9.91 0.75
CA LEU A 152 -5.27 -9.46 -0.34
C LEU A 152 -6.01 -9.53 -1.68
N VAL A 153 -5.48 -8.86 -2.70
CA VAL A 153 -6.00 -8.87 -4.07
C VAL A 153 -5.14 -9.81 -4.93
N SER A 154 -5.79 -10.65 -5.72
CA SER A 154 -5.12 -11.48 -6.72
C SER A 154 -4.60 -10.60 -7.85
N LEU A 155 -3.30 -10.68 -8.14
CA LEU A 155 -2.63 -9.89 -9.18
C LEU A 155 -2.03 -10.75 -10.28
N SER A 156 -2.18 -12.07 -10.20
CA SER A 156 -1.70 -12.99 -11.25
C SER A 156 -2.47 -14.31 -11.22
N ALA A 157 -2.25 -15.12 -12.26
CA ALA A 157 -2.78 -16.49 -12.31
C ALA A 157 -2.32 -17.39 -11.15
N LYS A 158 -1.24 -17.03 -10.42
CA LYS A 158 -0.76 -17.77 -9.24
C LYS A 158 -1.71 -17.66 -8.04
N THR A 159 -2.41 -16.54 -7.96
CA THR A 159 -3.32 -16.20 -6.85
C THR A 159 -4.78 -16.17 -7.26
N GLU A 160 -5.07 -16.30 -8.55
CA GLU A 160 -6.44 -16.33 -9.06
C GLU A 160 -7.21 -17.55 -8.53
N GLY A 161 -8.47 -17.31 -8.17
CA GLY A 161 -9.38 -18.36 -7.66
C GLY A 161 -9.07 -18.85 -6.26
N GLN A 162 -8.07 -18.31 -5.58
CA GLN A 162 -7.80 -18.65 -4.18
C GLN A 162 -8.93 -18.11 -3.29
N PRO A 163 -9.54 -18.94 -2.43
CA PRO A 163 -10.74 -18.58 -1.67
C PRO A 163 -10.52 -17.43 -0.67
N TRP A 164 -9.26 -17.20 -0.25
CA TRP A 164 -8.86 -16.13 0.66
C TRP A 164 -8.38 -14.85 -0.03
N MET A 165 -8.44 -14.80 -1.38
CA MET A 165 -8.03 -13.64 -2.17
C MET A 165 -9.23 -12.96 -2.81
N GLN A 166 -9.20 -11.64 -2.89
CA GLN A 166 -10.16 -10.87 -3.68
C GLN A 166 -9.71 -10.84 -5.14
N SER A 167 -10.64 -11.13 -6.06
CA SER A 167 -10.39 -10.84 -7.48
C SER A 167 -10.20 -9.34 -7.70
N ALA A 168 -9.23 -8.94 -8.55
CA ALA A 168 -8.94 -7.53 -8.82
C ALA A 168 -10.15 -6.75 -9.37
N GLY A 169 -10.98 -7.38 -10.21
CA GLY A 169 -12.22 -6.78 -10.75
C GLY A 169 -13.43 -6.88 -9.81
N GLY A 170 -13.33 -7.69 -8.75
CA GLY A 170 -14.44 -8.04 -7.86
C GLY A 170 -14.53 -7.22 -6.58
N LEU A 171 -15.62 -7.45 -5.85
CA LEU A 171 -15.78 -6.98 -4.47
C LEU A 171 -15.09 -7.95 -3.50
N ALA A 172 -14.77 -7.46 -2.29
CA ALA A 172 -14.26 -8.31 -1.22
C ALA A 172 -15.36 -9.17 -0.54
N ASP A 173 -16.61 -8.91 -0.85
CA ASP A 173 -17.74 -9.63 -0.30
C ASP A 173 -17.72 -11.10 -0.75
N GLY A 174 -17.88 -12.01 0.21
CA GLY A 174 -17.86 -13.46 -0.08
C GLY A 174 -16.48 -14.10 -0.10
N VAL A 175 -15.40 -13.35 0.12
CA VAL A 175 -14.06 -13.93 0.31
C VAL A 175 -14.00 -14.66 1.65
N ASP A 176 -13.58 -15.92 1.61
CA ASP A 176 -13.38 -16.73 2.82
C ASP A 176 -12.03 -16.40 3.48
N LEU A 177 -12.07 -15.43 4.40
CA LEU A 177 -10.87 -15.02 5.13
C LEU A 177 -10.30 -16.13 6.03
N ASP A 178 -11.06 -17.16 6.34
CA ASP A 178 -10.61 -18.26 7.17
C ASP A 178 -9.91 -19.37 6.37
N ALA A 179 -10.10 -19.39 5.07
CA ALA A 179 -9.47 -20.38 4.20
C ALA A 179 -7.94 -20.32 4.18
N ILE A 180 -7.32 -19.20 4.54
CA ILE A 180 -5.85 -19.10 4.67
C ILE A 180 -5.32 -19.70 5.98
N LYS A 181 -6.19 -19.95 6.96
CA LYS A 181 -5.77 -20.53 8.25
C LYS A 181 -5.21 -21.95 8.07
N GLY A 182 -4.06 -22.21 8.70
CA GLY A 182 -3.36 -23.47 8.57
C GLY A 182 -2.39 -23.57 7.39
N HIS A 183 -2.33 -22.53 6.56
CA HIS A 183 -1.40 -22.43 5.43
C HIS A 183 -0.26 -21.45 5.76
N ASP A 184 0.55 -21.77 6.78
CA ASP A 184 1.64 -20.89 7.23
C ASP A 184 2.73 -20.70 6.17
N ASP A 185 2.87 -21.67 5.26
CA ASP A 185 3.75 -21.63 4.08
C ASP A 185 3.34 -20.55 3.06
N LEU A 186 2.06 -20.19 3.03
CA LEU A 186 1.51 -19.16 2.13
C LEU A 186 1.52 -17.76 2.73
N LYS A 187 1.95 -17.59 3.98
CA LYS A 187 1.98 -16.26 4.61
C LYS A 187 3.09 -15.38 4.06
N LEU A 188 2.82 -14.08 4.01
CA LEU A 188 3.79 -13.06 3.61
C LEU A 188 4.93 -12.98 4.62
N ARG A 189 6.16 -13.25 4.18
CA ARG A 189 7.38 -13.28 4.99
C ARG A 189 8.27 -12.06 4.78
N LEU A 190 8.06 -11.31 3.69
CA LEU A 190 8.80 -10.08 3.45
C LEU A 190 8.41 -9.01 4.50
N PRO A 191 9.34 -8.16 4.91
CA PRO A 191 9.10 -7.22 6.01
C PRO A 191 7.97 -6.24 5.72
N THR A 192 7.05 -6.10 6.69
CA THR A 192 5.95 -5.14 6.62
C THR A 192 5.81 -4.34 7.90
N ILE A 193 5.47 -3.06 7.76
CA ILE A 193 5.13 -2.15 8.86
C ILE A 193 3.64 -1.85 8.76
N HIS A 194 2.86 -2.27 9.74
CA HIS A 194 1.42 -2.05 9.79
C HIS A 194 1.08 -0.93 10.76
N VAL A 195 0.28 0.04 10.32
CA VAL A 195 -0.13 1.19 11.14
C VAL A 195 -1.64 1.21 11.23
N HIS A 196 -2.17 0.99 12.43
CA HIS A 196 -3.60 0.85 12.69
C HIS A 196 -4.12 1.97 13.58
N GLY A 197 -5.20 2.64 13.16
CA GLY A 197 -6.00 3.49 14.05
C GLY A 197 -6.90 2.63 14.93
N LEU A 198 -6.82 2.80 16.25
CA LEU A 198 -7.61 2.02 17.22
C LEU A 198 -9.11 2.28 17.13
N GLN A 199 -9.51 3.43 16.57
CA GLN A 199 -10.90 3.82 16.35
C GLN A 199 -11.35 3.61 14.89
N ASP A 200 -10.54 2.92 14.07
CA ASP A 200 -10.91 2.61 12.68
C ASP A 200 -12.02 1.56 12.66
N PRO A 201 -13.17 1.82 12.00
CA PRO A 201 -14.24 0.82 11.86
C PRO A 201 -13.78 -0.49 11.22
N GLY A 202 -12.73 -0.44 10.40
CA GLY A 202 -12.12 -1.59 9.74
C GLY A 202 -11.00 -2.27 10.52
N LEU A 203 -10.74 -1.89 11.77
CA LEU A 203 -9.61 -2.40 12.58
C LEU A 203 -9.56 -3.93 12.64
N HIS A 204 -10.72 -4.59 12.71
CA HIS A 204 -10.78 -6.06 12.71
C HIS A 204 -10.19 -6.67 11.43
N LEU A 205 -10.38 -6.04 10.27
CA LEU A 205 -9.78 -6.49 9.00
C LEU A 205 -8.29 -6.13 8.90
N HIS A 206 -7.86 -5.01 9.51
CA HIS A 206 -6.43 -4.70 9.62
C HIS A 206 -5.69 -5.76 10.42
N ARG A 207 -6.26 -6.16 11.56
CA ARG A 207 -5.71 -7.22 12.42
C ARG A 207 -5.73 -8.58 11.73
N ARG A 208 -6.77 -8.86 10.92
CA ARG A 208 -6.82 -10.07 10.08
C ARG A 208 -5.65 -10.10 9.09
N LEU A 209 -5.33 -9.00 8.43
CA LEU A 209 -4.20 -8.92 7.51
C LEU A 209 -2.88 -9.27 8.20
N VAL A 210 -2.64 -8.74 9.41
CA VAL A 210 -1.43 -9.06 10.18
C VAL A 210 -1.41 -10.52 10.65
N ASN A 211 -2.50 -10.98 11.26
CA ASN A 211 -2.51 -12.25 11.98
C ASN A 211 -2.63 -13.46 11.05
N ASP A 212 -3.43 -13.31 9.98
CA ASP A 212 -3.78 -14.44 9.13
C ASP A 212 -2.93 -14.48 7.85
N TYR A 213 -2.53 -13.32 7.32
CA TYR A 213 -1.82 -13.21 6.03
C TYR A 213 -0.31 -12.96 6.15
N CYS A 214 0.19 -12.55 7.31
CA CYS A 214 1.62 -12.31 7.51
C CYS A 214 2.24 -13.39 8.41
N ALA A 215 3.48 -13.77 8.10
CA ALA A 215 4.20 -14.74 8.91
C ALA A 215 4.63 -14.13 10.26
N PRO A 216 4.63 -14.91 11.35
CA PRO A 216 5.15 -14.45 12.62
C PRO A 216 6.58 -13.90 12.50
N GLY A 217 6.82 -12.72 13.05
CA GLY A 217 8.14 -12.06 13.02
C GLY A 217 8.46 -11.27 11.75
N SER A 218 7.62 -11.30 10.71
CA SER A 218 7.80 -10.50 9.50
C SER A 218 7.16 -9.10 9.60
N THR A 219 6.42 -8.82 10.69
CA THR A 219 5.65 -7.59 10.82
C THR A 219 6.11 -6.72 11.98
N THR A 220 6.08 -5.41 11.79
CA THR A 220 6.13 -4.40 12.84
C THR A 220 4.74 -3.76 12.93
N LEU A 221 4.05 -3.93 14.06
CA LEU A 221 2.73 -3.35 14.28
C LEU A 221 2.82 -2.09 15.13
N ILE A 222 2.21 -1.01 14.64
CA ILE A 222 2.09 0.28 15.31
C ILE A 222 0.61 0.63 15.39
N GLU A 223 0.09 0.71 16.61
CA GLU A 223 -1.28 1.17 16.87
C GLU A 223 -1.26 2.58 17.46
N TRP A 224 -2.20 3.41 17.05
CA TRP A 224 -2.33 4.79 17.53
C TRP A 224 -3.79 5.15 17.81
N ASP A 225 -3.99 6.14 18.65
CA ASP A 225 -5.32 6.62 19.04
C ASP A 225 -5.91 7.51 17.92
N GLY A 226 -6.46 6.87 16.90
CA GLY A 226 -7.07 7.52 15.75
C GLY A 226 -7.98 6.60 14.95
N ASN A 227 -8.65 7.19 13.98
CA ASN A 227 -9.58 6.50 13.09
C ASN A 227 -8.92 6.15 11.74
N HIS A 228 -9.73 5.99 10.67
CA HIS A 228 -9.28 5.67 9.31
C HIS A 228 -8.56 6.87 8.66
N ARG A 229 -7.40 7.25 9.17
CA ARG A 229 -6.57 8.38 8.70
C ARG A 229 -5.08 8.08 8.84
N ILE A 230 -4.27 8.93 8.23
CA ILE A 230 -2.82 8.95 8.40
C ILE A 230 -2.49 9.68 9.70
N PRO A 231 -1.60 9.16 10.57
CA PRO A 231 -1.16 9.86 11.77
C PRO A 231 -0.56 11.23 11.46
N LEU A 232 -0.91 12.24 12.26
CA LEU A 232 -0.39 13.61 12.11
C LEU A 232 0.36 14.11 13.34
N LYS A 233 0.05 13.55 14.53
CA LYS A 233 0.72 13.94 15.77
C LYS A 233 2.16 13.45 15.73
N LYS A 234 3.09 14.33 16.11
CA LYS A 234 4.53 14.03 16.07
C LYS A 234 4.89 12.70 16.72
N ALA A 235 4.36 12.41 17.91
CA ALA A 235 4.68 11.18 18.62
C ALA A 235 4.26 9.90 17.89
N ASP A 236 3.18 9.94 17.11
CA ASP A 236 2.73 8.79 16.32
C ASP A 236 3.51 8.69 15.00
N VAL A 237 3.81 9.84 14.39
CA VAL A 237 4.67 9.93 13.19
C VAL A 237 6.06 9.40 13.48
N ASP A 238 6.68 9.83 14.58
CA ASP A 238 8.05 9.42 14.96
C ASP A 238 8.17 7.89 15.08
N LYS A 239 7.19 7.21 15.68
CA LYS A 239 7.20 5.73 15.79
C LYS A 239 7.23 5.04 14.42
N VAL A 240 6.46 5.54 13.47
CA VAL A 240 6.42 4.96 12.13
C VAL A 240 7.71 5.29 11.37
N VAL A 241 8.23 6.52 11.50
CA VAL A 241 9.51 6.93 10.93
C VAL A 241 10.65 6.05 11.43
N GLU A 242 10.74 5.82 12.74
CA GLU A 242 11.74 4.93 13.35
C GLU A 242 11.64 3.51 12.80
N ALA A 243 10.43 2.97 12.63
CA ALA A 243 10.22 1.64 12.05
C ALA A 243 10.67 1.58 10.58
N ILE A 244 10.37 2.61 9.78
CA ILE A 244 10.79 2.69 8.37
C ILE A 244 12.33 2.74 8.29
N LEU A 245 12.97 3.60 9.06
CA LEU A 245 14.43 3.73 9.07
C LEU A 245 15.11 2.44 9.52
N LYS A 246 14.54 1.77 10.53
CA LYS A 246 15.06 0.49 11.02
C LYS A 246 14.96 -0.59 9.95
N VAL A 247 13.78 -0.81 9.36
CA VAL A 247 13.63 -1.87 8.36
C VAL A 247 14.49 -1.62 7.12
N ALA A 248 14.62 -0.37 6.70
CA ALA A 248 15.48 -0.01 5.58
C ALA A 248 16.97 -0.30 5.90
N ALA A 249 17.44 0.08 7.09
CA ALA A 249 18.81 -0.21 7.53
C ALA A 249 19.09 -1.73 7.60
N ASP A 250 18.14 -2.51 8.15
CA ASP A 250 18.23 -3.98 8.24
C ASP A 250 18.28 -4.64 6.86
N ARG A 251 17.79 -3.97 5.81
CA ARG A 251 17.80 -4.43 4.40
C ARG A 251 18.91 -3.83 3.55
N GLY A 252 19.74 -2.95 4.11
CA GLY A 252 20.86 -2.31 3.41
C GLY A 252 20.45 -1.18 2.45
N SER A 253 19.33 -0.53 2.74
CA SER A 253 18.72 0.54 1.91
C SER A 253 18.90 1.93 2.53
#